data_ac179357af4477f94c96569497699be8
#
_entry.id   ac179357af4477f94c96569497699be8
#
_cell.length_a   1.000
_cell.length_b   1.000
_cell.length_c   1.000
_cell.angle_alpha   90.00
_cell.angle_beta   90.00
_cell.angle_gamma   90.00
#
_symmetry.space_group_name_H-M   'P 1'
#
loop_
_entity.id
_entity.type
_entity.pdbx_description
1 polymer ?
#
loop_
_entity_poly.entity_id
_entity_poly.type
_entity_poly.pdbx_seq_one_letter_code
_entity_poly.pdbx_strand_id
1 'polypeptide(L)'
;LAHNNLIKRKENKMYYLYLTIAIIFLSLSGIRIVRPTHRGLIERLGKYNNFAYPGFHWIIPIIDRLYMVNVTEQMVDAEPQEIITNDNLNARVDAQVYFRVKSDEESVKGSIYNVNNYKSQIVNLARTTLRNIIGTLTLKSANSERGKINAELYKTLHNETQSWGIEIVRTELKEIDPPKDVQETMNKVVKAENEKIAAIDSATAAETVADGIKRAKIKEAEGFKQSKILHAEGEAEAIKLVNEAADKYFIGNAQLLRKLEALEVSLGDNTKIVIPSGTELVNIIGEMAGIVPLNKKQK
;
A
#
# COMPACT_ATOMS: atom_id res chain seq x y z
N LEU A 1 28.83 -72.44 66.58
CA LEU A 1 27.80 -72.53 65.53
C LEU A 1 26.84 -71.34 65.57
N ALA A 2 26.35 -70.86 66.74
CA ALA A 2 25.38 -69.75 66.89
C ALA A 2 25.98 -68.38 66.48
N HIS A 3 27.27 -68.12 66.74
CA HIS A 3 27.93 -66.84 66.40
C HIS A 3 28.13 -66.64 64.87
N ASN A 4 28.48 -67.73 64.15
CA ASN A 4 28.60 -67.69 62.68
C ASN A 4 27.25 -67.49 61.98
N ASN A 5 26.14 -67.98 62.55
CA ASN A 5 24.81 -67.74 62.01
C ASN A 5 24.33 -66.30 62.25
N LEU A 6 24.72 -65.59 63.29
CA LEU A 6 24.40 -64.23 63.58
C LEU A 6 25.18 -63.24 62.63
N ILE A 7 26.43 -63.55 62.32
CA ILE A 7 27.26 -62.79 61.39
C ILE A 7 26.68 -62.89 59.96
N LYS A 8 26.42 -64.11 59.49
CA LYS A 8 25.76 -64.33 58.18
C LYS A 8 24.42 -63.68 58.11
N ARG A 9 23.62 -63.57 59.14
CA ARG A 9 22.30 -62.90 59.18
C ARG A 9 22.47 -61.42 59.16
N LYS A 10 23.50 -60.80 59.71
CA LYS A 10 23.83 -59.39 59.62
C LYS A 10 24.35 -59.00 58.19
N GLU A 11 25.22 -59.82 57.61
CA GLU A 11 25.71 -59.62 56.25
C GLU A 11 24.58 -59.67 55.20
N ASN A 12 23.70 -60.69 55.36
CA ASN A 12 22.51 -60.77 54.49
C ASN A 12 21.57 -59.57 54.66
N LYS A 13 21.36 -59.04 55.87
CA LYS A 13 20.56 -57.82 56.08
C LYS A 13 21.17 -56.56 55.41
N MET A 14 22.50 -56.40 55.49
CA MET A 14 23.21 -55.32 54.84
C MET A 14 23.14 -55.45 53.33
N TYR A 15 23.27 -56.61 52.74
CA TYR A 15 23.11 -56.88 51.32
C TYR A 15 21.71 -56.48 50.81
N TYR A 16 20.65 -56.92 51.55
CA TYR A 16 19.28 -56.50 51.16
C TYR A 16 19.03 -54.98 51.29
N LEU A 17 19.67 -54.35 52.29
CA LEU A 17 19.62 -52.90 52.45
C LEU A 17 20.25 -52.17 51.23
N TYR A 18 21.44 -52.59 50.81
CA TYR A 18 22.11 -52.04 49.64
C TYR A 18 21.31 -52.29 48.35
N LEU A 19 20.73 -53.49 48.20
CA LEU A 19 19.88 -53.82 47.04
C LEU A 19 18.63 -52.95 47.00
N THR A 20 17.96 -52.73 48.13
CA THR A 20 16.78 -51.86 48.18
C THR A 20 17.13 -50.41 47.88
N ILE A 21 18.23 -49.89 48.39
CA ILE A 21 18.72 -48.56 48.09
C ILE A 21 19.03 -48.40 46.56
N ALA A 22 19.68 -49.38 45.97
CA ALA A 22 19.98 -49.40 44.53
C ALA A 22 18.72 -49.43 43.68
N ILE A 23 17.69 -50.20 44.04
CA ILE A 23 16.41 -50.27 43.36
C ILE A 23 15.67 -48.94 43.48
N ILE A 24 15.68 -48.31 44.66
CA ILE A 24 15.05 -46.97 44.85
C ILE A 24 15.77 -45.93 44.02
N PHE A 25 17.09 -45.93 44.01
CA PHE A 25 17.89 -45.00 43.20
C PHE A 25 17.63 -45.17 41.69
N LEU A 26 17.57 -46.43 41.23
CA LEU A 26 17.25 -46.76 39.85
C LEU A 26 15.83 -46.28 39.47
N SER A 27 14.85 -46.49 40.37
CA SER A 27 13.47 -46.06 40.18
C SER A 27 13.34 -44.53 40.09
N LEU A 28 14.02 -43.79 40.97
CA LEU A 28 14.03 -42.33 40.97
C LEU A 28 14.73 -41.75 39.72
N SER A 29 15.75 -42.43 39.20
CA SER A 29 16.46 -42.06 37.96
C SER A 29 15.56 -42.13 36.71
N GLY A 30 14.43 -42.87 36.77
CA GLY A 30 13.47 -42.99 35.69
C GLY A 30 12.49 -41.81 35.56
N ILE A 31 12.50 -40.88 36.48
CA ILE A 31 11.60 -39.73 36.47
C ILE A 31 12.01 -38.75 35.38
N ARG A 32 11.06 -38.43 34.47
CA ARG A 32 11.22 -37.44 33.41
C ARG A 32 10.02 -36.51 33.39
N ILE A 33 10.28 -35.21 33.21
CA ILE A 33 9.26 -34.20 33.10
C ILE A 33 9.30 -33.62 31.68
N VAL A 34 8.20 -33.73 30.96
CA VAL A 34 8.00 -33.14 29.64
C VAL A 34 7.33 -31.77 29.79
N ARG A 35 7.98 -30.73 29.28
CA ARG A 35 7.44 -29.35 29.30
C ARG A 35 6.29 -29.17 28.30
N PRO A 36 5.37 -28.21 28.50
CA PRO A 36 4.30 -27.92 27.55
C PRO A 36 4.78 -27.59 26.13
N THR A 37 5.99 -27.03 26.00
CA THR A 37 6.65 -26.68 24.73
C THR A 37 7.24 -27.86 23.97
N HIS A 38 7.21 -29.05 24.59
CA HIS A 38 7.82 -30.27 24.06
C HIS A 38 6.82 -31.41 24.04
N ARG A 39 7.08 -32.38 23.16
CA ARG A 39 6.45 -33.70 23.15
C ARG A 39 7.58 -34.72 23.20
N GLY A 40 7.29 -35.84 23.81
CA GLY A 40 8.27 -36.92 23.97
C GLY A 40 7.87 -38.17 23.20
N LEU A 41 8.87 -38.87 22.64
CA LEU A 41 8.72 -40.22 22.17
C LEU A 41 9.56 -41.14 23.09
N ILE A 42 8.91 -42.14 23.63
CA ILE A 42 9.59 -43.16 24.45
C ILE A 42 9.86 -44.38 23.58
N GLU A 43 11.13 -44.65 23.38
CA GLU A 43 11.60 -45.86 22.72
C GLU A 43 12.04 -46.89 23.77
N ARG A 44 11.62 -48.11 23.56
CA ARG A 44 12.06 -49.25 24.36
C ARG A 44 12.88 -50.20 23.49
N LEU A 45 14.16 -50.38 23.83
CA LEU A 45 15.07 -51.25 23.06
C LEU A 45 15.05 -50.96 21.55
N GLY A 46 14.99 -49.67 21.15
CA GLY A 46 14.99 -49.25 19.75
C GLY A 46 13.64 -49.34 19.04
N LYS A 47 12.55 -49.67 19.73
CA LYS A 47 11.20 -49.67 19.19
C LYS A 47 10.37 -48.57 19.83
N TYR A 48 9.55 -47.87 19.03
CA TYR A 48 8.54 -46.96 19.56
C TYR A 48 7.65 -47.71 20.57
N ASN A 49 7.49 -47.16 21.75
CA ASN A 49 6.69 -47.74 22.84
C ASN A 49 5.50 -46.84 23.20
N ASN A 50 5.71 -45.55 23.46
CA ASN A 50 4.64 -44.67 23.91
C ASN A 50 4.95 -43.19 23.58
N PHE A 51 3.88 -42.39 23.52
CA PHE A 51 3.95 -40.94 23.33
C PHE A 51 3.85 -40.25 24.70
N ALA A 52 4.77 -39.32 24.97
CA ALA A 52 4.81 -38.58 26.21
C ALA A 52 4.24 -37.17 26.03
N TYR A 53 3.03 -36.97 26.56
CA TYR A 53 2.40 -35.64 26.67
C TYR A 53 3.12 -34.79 27.73
N PRO A 54 2.84 -33.48 27.80
CA PRO A 54 3.38 -32.65 28.88
C PRO A 54 2.97 -33.16 30.24
N GLY A 55 3.93 -33.19 31.16
CA GLY A 55 3.71 -33.67 32.52
C GLY A 55 4.77 -34.66 33.00
N PHE A 56 4.40 -35.41 33.99
CA PHE A 56 5.25 -36.40 34.64
C PHE A 56 5.18 -37.74 33.90
N HIS A 57 6.37 -38.30 33.61
CA HIS A 57 6.52 -39.63 33.01
C HIS A 57 7.58 -40.42 33.77
N TRP A 58 7.30 -41.68 33.95
CA TRP A 58 8.26 -42.62 34.49
C TRP A 58 8.72 -43.58 33.39
N ILE A 59 10.00 -43.63 33.15
CA ILE A 59 10.64 -44.49 32.15
C ILE A 59 11.57 -45.46 32.84
N ILE A 60 11.76 -46.62 32.24
CA ILE A 60 12.72 -47.61 32.76
C ILE A 60 14.13 -47.15 32.38
N PRO A 61 14.97 -46.74 33.37
CA PRO A 61 16.34 -46.33 33.07
C PRO A 61 17.09 -47.44 32.34
N ILE A 62 18.00 -47.07 31.42
CA ILE A 62 18.83 -47.98 30.61
C ILE A 62 18.05 -48.61 29.43
N ILE A 63 16.82 -49.02 29.61
CA ILE A 63 16.00 -49.72 28.60
C ILE A 63 15.26 -48.73 27.72
N ASP A 64 14.65 -47.72 28.36
CA ASP A 64 13.83 -46.71 27.67
C ASP A 64 14.67 -45.46 27.36
N ARG A 65 14.49 -44.90 26.15
CA ARG A 65 15.04 -43.62 25.75
C ARG A 65 13.91 -42.64 25.46
N LEU A 66 14.04 -41.42 25.98
CA LEU A 66 13.08 -40.35 25.75
C LEU A 66 13.69 -39.33 24.78
N TYR A 67 13.08 -39.19 23.59
CA TYR A 67 13.38 -38.16 22.63
C TYR A 67 12.40 -36.99 22.81
N MET A 68 12.91 -35.81 23.09
CA MET A 68 12.09 -34.61 23.25
C MET A 68 12.15 -33.76 21.98
N VAL A 69 10.98 -33.48 21.41
CA VAL A 69 10.80 -32.61 20.23
C VAL A 69 10.15 -31.31 20.66
N ASN A 70 10.74 -30.21 20.28
CA ASN A 70 10.16 -28.91 20.51
C ASN A 70 9.03 -28.66 19.46
N VAL A 71 7.81 -28.38 19.94
CA VAL A 71 6.62 -28.14 19.11
C VAL A 71 6.25 -26.68 18.99
N THR A 72 7.06 -25.77 19.56
CA THR A 72 6.89 -24.34 19.36
C THR A 72 7.42 -23.92 18.01
N GLU A 73 7.06 -22.72 17.58
CA GLU A 73 7.62 -22.11 16.37
C GLU A 73 9.13 -21.94 16.53
N GLN A 74 9.86 -22.38 15.52
CA GLN A 74 11.31 -22.29 15.41
C GLN A 74 11.65 -21.65 14.07
N MET A 75 12.80 -21.03 13.99
CA MET A 75 13.33 -20.43 12.78
C MET A 75 14.64 -21.12 12.39
N VAL A 76 14.81 -21.35 11.10
CA VAL A 76 16.09 -21.70 10.49
C VAL A 76 16.46 -20.67 9.43
N ASP A 77 17.74 -20.36 9.39
CA ASP A 77 18.30 -19.46 8.41
C ASP A 77 18.91 -20.28 7.26
N ALA A 78 18.43 -20.02 6.04
CA ALA A 78 19.06 -20.56 4.85
C ALA A 78 20.26 -19.66 4.53
N GLU A 79 21.46 -20.12 4.84
CA GLU A 79 22.69 -19.37 4.61
C GLU A 79 22.75 -18.72 3.22
N PRO A 80 23.30 -17.50 3.12
CA PRO A 80 23.41 -16.78 1.87
C PRO A 80 24.13 -17.62 0.79
N GLN A 81 23.52 -17.67 -0.38
CA GLN A 81 24.09 -18.36 -1.55
C GLN A 81 24.07 -17.48 -2.78
N GLU A 82 25.06 -17.65 -3.65
CA GLU A 82 25.07 -17.02 -4.95
C GLU A 82 24.19 -17.78 -5.94
N ILE A 83 23.31 -17.05 -6.62
CA ILE A 83 22.37 -17.59 -7.60
C ILE A 83 22.49 -16.74 -8.87
N ILE A 84 22.50 -17.39 -10.02
CA ILE A 84 22.44 -16.73 -11.32
C ILE A 84 20.98 -16.55 -11.70
N THR A 85 20.56 -15.34 -11.95
CA THR A 85 19.22 -14.97 -12.40
C THR A 85 19.03 -15.25 -13.90
N ASN A 86 17.79 -15.17 -14.39
CA ASN A 86 17.49 -15.41 -15.80
C ASN A 86 18.16 -14.41 -16.76
N ASP A 87 18.50 -13.22 -16.29
CA ASP A 87 19.25 -12.18 -17.01
C ASP A 87 20.77 -12.32 -16.86
N ASN A 88 21.26 -13.49 -16.42
CA ASN A 88 22.66 -13.84 -16.22
C ASN A 88 23.42 -12.94 -15.23
N LEU A 89 22.71 -12.36 -14.27
CA LEU A 89 23.31 -11.60 -13.20
C LEU A 89 23.46 -12.48 -11.94
N ASN A 90 24.59 -12.36 -11.26
CA ASN A 90 24.78 -12.98 -9.97
C ASN A 90 24.05 -12.20 -8.90
N ALA A 91 23.34 -12.89 -8.00
CA ALA A 91 22.73 -12.32 -6.83
C ALA A 91 23.04 -13.19 -5.62
N ARG A 92 23.42 -12.57 -4.52
CA ARG A 92 23.54 -13.22 -3.22
C ARG A 92 22.18 -13.16 -2.54
N VAL A 93 21.64 -14.33 -2.18
CA VAL A 93 20.29 -14.45 -1.67
C VAL A 93 20.27 -15.29 -0.42
N ASP A 94 19.53 -14.86 0.60
CA ASP A 94 19.27 -15.58 1.82
C ASP A 94 17.76 -15.55 2.16
N ALA A 95 17.31 -16.51 2.96
CA ALA A 95 15.94 -16.59 3.43
C ALA A 95 15.84 -17.20 4.82
N GLN A 96 14.76 -16.88 5.48
CA GLN A 96 14.39 -17.45 6.77
C GLN A 96 13.12 -18.28 6.63
N VAL A 97 13.14 -19.45 7.27
CA VAL A 97 12.00 -20.35 7.29
C VAL A 97 11.55 -20.55 8.72
N TYR A 98 10.30 -20.18 8.99
CA TYR A 98 9.65 -20.39 10.26
C TYR A 98 8.78 -21.63 10.17
N PHE A 99 8.99 -22.54 11.11
CA PHE A 99 8.32 -23.84 11.11
C PHE A 99 8.03 -24.29 12.53
N ARG A 100 7.14 -25.24 12.66
CA ARG A 100 6.86 -25.96 13.89
C ARG A 100 6.59 -27.44 13.62
N VAL A 101 6.90 -28.29 14.56
CA VAL A 101 6.44 -29.68 14.54
C VAL A 101 5.02 -29.71 15.10
N LYS A 102 4.08 -30.34 14.39
CA LYS A 102 2.71 -30.50 14.89
C LYS A 102 2.71 -31.34 16.18
N SER A 103 1.80 -31.02 17.11
CA SER A 103 1.78 -31.59 18.46
C SER A 103 1.20 -32.99 18.54
N ASP A 104 0.67 -33.54 17.46
CA ASP A 104 0.10 -34.87 17.37
C ASP A 104 1.20 -35.96 17.33
N GLU A 105 0.84 -37.14 17.76
CA GLU A 105 1.75 -38.28 17.88
C GLU A 105 2.39 -38.67 16.54
N GLU A 106 1.59 -38.69 15.46
CA GLU A 106 2.03 -39.10 14.14
C GLU A 106 3.06 -38.13 13.55
N SER A 107 2.83 -36.82 13.71
CA SER A 107 3.75 -35.79 13.27
C SER A 107 5.06 -35.76 14.04
N VAL A 108 4.99 -35.94 15.35
CA VAL A 108 6.21 -36.04 16.16
C VAL A 108 7.02 -37.29 15.83
N LYS A 109 6.35 -38.45 15.55
CA LYS A 109 7.02 -39.63 15.00
C LYS A 109 7.67 -39.34 13.65
N GLY A 110 6.94 -38.69 12.73
CA GLY A 110 7.45 -38.32 11.41
C GLY A 110 8.71 -37.47 11.50
N SER A 111 8.76 -36.52 12.43
CA SER A 111 9.91 -35.61 12.60
C SER A 111 11.20 -36.33 13.11
N ILE A 112 11.07 -37.51 13.71
CA ILE A 112 12.22 -38.28 14.22
C ILE A 112 12.56 -39.42 13.28
N TYR A 113 11.55 -40.13 12.74
CA TYR A 113 11.77 -41.40 12.03
C TYR A 113 11.79 -41.25 10.52
N ASN A 114 11.04 -40.26 9.94
CA ASN A 114 10.96 -40.11 8.50
C ASN A 114 12.07 -39.20 7.94
N VAL A 115 12.73 -38.41 8.77
CA VAL A 115 13.76 -37.46 8.34
C VAL A 115 14.94 -37.44 9.33
N ASN A 116 16.15 -37.49 8.80
CA ASN A 116 17.33 -37.28 9.59
C ASN A 116 17.67 -35.81 9.69
N ASN A 117 17.60 -35.20 10.87
CA ASN A 117 17.86 -33.79 11.10
C ASN A 117 17.01 -32.86 10.20
N TYR A 118 15.73 -32.80 10.50
CA TYR A 118 14.77 -32.02 9.75
C TYR A 118 15.15 -30.54 9.59
N LYS A 119 15.86 -29.94 10.55
CA LYS A 119 16.32 -28.55 10.46
C LYS A 119 17.27 -28.35 9.29
N SER A 120 18.26 -29.22 9.17
CA SER A 120 19.24 -29.19 8.07
C SER A 120 18.56 -29.48 6.71
N GLN A 121 17.60 -30.41 6.71
CA GLN A 121 16.86 -30.73 5.49
C GLN A 121 15.99 -29.57 5.03
N ILE A 122 15.31 -28.85 5.94
CA ILE A 122 14.54 -27.64 5.60
C ILE A 122 15.44 -26.56 5.00
N VAL A 123 16.63 -26.34 5.57
CA VAL A 123 17.62 -25.38 5.04
C VAL A 123 18.03 -25.75 3.62
N ASN A 124 18.41 -27.00 3.40
CA ASN A 124 18.84 -27.46 2.08
C ASN A 124 17.72 -27.40 1.04
N LEU A 125 16.50 -27.75 1.44
CA LEU A 125 15.32 -27.66 0.58
C LEU A 125 14.98 -26.20 0.25
N ALA A 126 15.05 -25.30 1.23
CA ALA A 126 14.85 -23.87 1.01
C ALA A 126 15.89 -23.30 0.04
N ARG A 127 17.16 -23.62 0.19
CA ARG A 127 18.24 -23.19 -0.69
C ARG A 127 18.03 -23.66 -2.13
N THR A 128 17.67 -24.94 -2.30
CA THR A 128 17.42 -25.50 -3.65
C THR A 128 16.19 -24.87 -4.30
N THR A 129 15.12 -24.71 -3.55
CA THR A 129 13.87 -24.08 -4.04
C THR A 129 14.09 -22.62 -4.40
N LEU A 130 14.80 -21.85 -3.55
CA LEU A 130 15.18 -20.46 -3.87
C LEU A 130 15.99 -20.36 -5.16
N ARG A 131 16.97 -21.25 -5.34
CA ARG A 131 17.76 -21.28 -6.59
C ARG A 131 16.89 -21.49 -7.80
N ASN A 132 15.92 -22.40 -7.73
CA ASN A 132 15.00 -22.68 -8.81
C ASN A 132 14.10 -21.48 -9.11
N ILE A 133 13.49 -20.87 -8.08
CA ILE A 133 12.58 -19.73 -8.26
C ILE A 133 13.34 -18.53 -8.83
N ILE A 134 14.44 -18.14 -8.21
CA ILE A 134 15.21 -16.94 -8.60
C ILE A 134 15.88 -17.12 -9.96
N GLY A 135 16.34 -18.33 -10.28
CA GLY A 135 16.90 -18.65 -11.59
C GLY A 135 15.92 -18.46 -12.76
N THR A 136 14.62 -18.45 -12.52
CA THR A 136 13.60 -18.15 -13.53
C THR A 136 13.23 -16.68 -13.64
N LEU A 137 13.66 -15.84 -12.70
CA LEU A 137 13.32 -14.42 -12.61
C LEU A 137 14.50 -13.54 -13.02
N THR A 138 14.20 -12.35 -13.56
CA THR A 138 15.22 -11.30 -13.70
C THR A 138 15.52 -10.71 -12.32
N LEU A 139 16.69 -10.11 -12.14
CA LEU A 139 17.08 -9.48 -10.87
C LEU A 139 16.09 -8.37 -10.46
N LYS A 140 15.57 -7.59 -11.42
CA LYS A 140 14.55 -6.56 -11.20
C LYS A 140 13.24 -7.18 -10.69
N SER A 141 12.75 -8.26 -11.33
CA SER A 141 11.55 -8.97 -10.91
C SER A 141 11.73 -9.65 -9.56
N ALA A 142 12.86 -10.28 -9.29
CA ALA A 142 13.15 -10.90 -8.02
C ALA A 142 13.11 -9.89 -6.85
N ASN A 143 13.58 -8.67 -7.07
CA ASN A 143 13.53 -7.63 -6.05
C ASN A 143 12.14 -7.01 -5.85
N SER A 144 11.33 -6.92 -6.91
CA SER A 144 9.97 -6.33 -6.85
C SER A 144 8.88 -7.33 -6.46
N GLU A 145 9.05 -8.63 -6.76
CA GLU A 145 8.05 -9.68 -6.55
C GLU A 145 8.35 -10.58 -5.33
N ARG A 146 8.95 -10.04 -4.28
CA ARG A 146 9.33 -10.81 -3.07
C ARG A 146 8.16 -11.60 -2.47
N GLY A 147 6.95 -11.03 -2.50
CA GLY A 147 5.75 -11.70 -2.01
C GLY A 147 5.42 -12.99 -2.79
N LYS A 148 5.63 -12.99 -4.10
CA LYS A 148 5.41 -14.15 -4.95
C LYS A 148 6.48 -15.24 -4.69
N ILE A 149 7.74 -14.82 -4.54
CA ILE A 149 8.84 -15.73 -4.21
C ILE A 149 8.57 -16.41 -2.85
N ASN A 150 8.17 -15.63 -1.82
CA ASN A 150 7.83 -16.17 -0.51
C ASN A 150 6.67 -17.16 -0.59
N ALA A 151 5.61 -16.85 -1.35
CA ALA A 151 4.45 -17.73 -1.50
C ALA A 151 4.82 -19.06 -2.19
N GLU A 152 5.65 -19.03 -3.22
CA GLU A 152 6.09 -20.22 -3.95
C GLU A 152 7.07 -21.06 -3.12
N LEU A 153 7.99 -20.39 -2.41
CA LEU A 153 8.88 -21.05 -1.45
C LEU A 153 8.08 -21.74 -0.34
N TYR A 154 7.11 -21.03 0.26
CA TYR A 154 6.22 -21.60 1.27
C TYR A 154 5.48 -22.84 0.75
N LYS A 155 4.87 -22.73 -0.45
CA LYS A 155 4.10 -23.82 -1.05
C LYS A 155 4.94 -25.08 -1.25
N THR A 156 6.14 -24.91 -1.79
CA THR A 156 7.04 -26.05 -2.04
C THR A 156 7.52 -26.67 -0.72
N LEU A 157 7.99 -25.85 0.21
CA LEU A 157 8.44 -26.33 1.50
C LEU A 157 7.32 -27.02 2.28
N HIS A 158 6.12 -26.44 2.29
CA HIS A 158 4.97 -26.99 2.99
C HIS A 158 4.60 -28.39 2.48
N ASN A 159 4.57 -28.57 1.16
CA ASN A 159 4.24 -29.86 0.56
C ASN A 159 5.28 -30.95 0.90
N GLU A 160 6.55 -30.61 0.82
CA GLU A 160 7.65 -31.57 1.07
C GLU A 160 7.76 -31.94 2.56
N THR A 161 7.52 -30.98 3.46
CA THR A 161 7.69 -31.21 4.90
C THR A 161 6.49 -31.86 5.58
N GLN A 162 5.33 -31.95 4.90
CA GLN A 162 4.14 -32.62 5.44
C GLN A 162 4.40 -34.06 5.86
N SER A 163 5.15 -34.81 5.05
CA SER A 163 5.50 -36.21 5.31
C SER A 163 6.39 -36.38 6.57
N TRP A 164 7.02 -35.29 7.01
CA TRP A 164 7.86 -35.24 8.21
C TRP A 164 7.09 -34.79 9.46
N GLY A 165 5.78 -34.49 9.33
CA GLY A 165 4.97 -33.95 10.42
C GLY A 165 5.32 -32.50 10.78
N ILE A 166 5.96 -31.77 9.86
CA ILE A 166 6.40 -30.39 10.07
C ILE A 166 5.47 -29.46 9.29
N GLU A 167 5.04 -28.42 9.96
CA GLU A 167 4.25 -27.34 9.38
C GLU A 167 5.14 -26.11 9.17
N ILE A 168 5.25 -25.65 7.95
CA ILE A 168 5.85 -24.36 7.65
C ILE A 168 4.84 -23.28 8.02
N VAL A 169 5.24 -22.35 8.87
CA VAL A 169 4.39 -21.23 9.31
C VAL A 169 4.46 -20.10 8.31
N ARG A 170 5.67 -19.69 7.95
CA ARG A 170 5.95 -18.67 6.93
C ARG A 170 7.38 -18.77 6.43
N THR A 171 7.60 -18.15 5.30
CA THR A 171 8.93 -17.99 4.70
C THR A 171 9.17 -16.52 4.43
N GLU A 172 10.37 -16.05 4.65
CA GLU A 172 10.77 -14.66 4.46
C GLU A 172 12.09 -14.60 3.68
N LEU A 173 12.03 -13.98 2.53
CA LEU A 173 13.21 -13.63 1.76
C LEU A 173 13.86 -12.41 2.42
N LYS A 174 15.10 -12.55 2.87
CA LYS A 174 15.81 -11.55 3.65
C LYS A 174 16.44 -10.49 2.75
N GLU A 175 17.39 -10.89 1.94
CA GLU A 175 18.16 -9.97 1.11
C GLU A 175 18.40 -10.57 -0.28
N ILE A 176 18.45 -9.69 -1.28
CA ILE A 176 18.89 -10.02 -2.64
C ILE A 176 19.94 -8.97 -3.00
N ASP A 177 21.20 -9.34 -2.86
CA ASP A 177 22.32 -8.46 -3.11
C ASP A 177 23.01 -8.80 -4.42
N PRO A 178 22.97 -7.93 -5.42
CA PRO A 178 23.81 -8.07 -6.59
C PRO A 178 25.25 -7.66 -6.29
N PRO A 179 26.25 -8.12 -7.06
CA PRO A 179 27.61 -7.61 -7.00
C PRO A 179 27.64 -6.09 -7.19
N LYS A 180 28.61 -5.42 -6.59
CA LYS A 180 28.69 -3.95 -6.58
C LYS A 180 28.75 -3.33 -7.98
N ASP A 181 29.44 -3.94 -8.90
CA ASP A 181 29.56 -3.50 -10.30
C ASP A 181 28.20 -3.57 -11.04
N VAL A 182 27.44 -4.63 -10.79
CA VAL A 182 26.06 -4.81 -11.31
C VAL A 182 25.14 -3.77 -10.68
N GLN A 183 25.24 -3.55 -9.38
CA GLN A 183 24.43 -2.57 -8.65
C GLN A 183 24.67 -1.14 -9.16
N GLU A 184 25.94 -0.77 -9.38
CA GLU A 184 26.28 0.54 -9.95
C GLU A 184 25.73 0.72 -11.37
N THR A 185 25.84 -0.32 -12.20
CA THR A 185 25.30 -0.30 -13.56
C THR A 185 23.78 -0.22 -13.57
N MET A 186 23.11 -1.01 -12.74
CA MET A 186 21.64 -0.93 -12.56
C MET A 186 21.18 0.44 -12.08
N ASN A 187 21.88 1.03 -11.11
CA ASN A 187 21.58 2.38 -10.63
C ASN A 187 21.68 3.42 -11.76
N LYS A 188 22.68 3.31 -12.64
CA LYS A 188 22.81 4.21 -13.81
C LYS A 188 21.64 4.01 -14.80
N VAL A 189 21.27 2.76 -15.08
CA VAL A 189 20.14 2.44 -15.97
C VAL A 189 18.83 2.96 -15.39
N VAL A 190 18.55 2.67 -14.12
CA VAL A 190 17.32 3.14 -13.43
C VAL A 190 17.28 4.67 -13.40
N LYS A 191 18.43 5.33 -13.15
CA LYS A 191 18.50 6.79 -13.18
C LYS A 191 18.16 7.34 -14.57
N ALA A 192 18.74 6.78 -15.63
CA ALA A 192 18.46 7.19 -17.01
C ALA A 192 17.00 6.93 -17.42
N GLU A 193 16.42 5.80 -16.99
CA GLU A 193 15.02 5.48 -17.21
C GLU A 193 14.09 6.47 -16.49
N ASN A 194 14.37 6.79 -15.24
CA ASN A 194 13.63 7.78 -14.46
C ASN A 194 13.75 9.20 -15.05
N GLU A 195 14.93 9.60 -15.52
CA GLU A 195 15.13 10.88 -16.20
C GLU A 195 14.32 10.96 -17.49
N LYS A 196 14.28 9.86 -18.27
CA LYS A 196 13.45 9.77 -19.48
C LYS A 196 11.95 9.89 -19.17
N ILE A 197 11.47 9.15 -18.16
CA ILE A 197 10.07 9.21 -17.72
C ILE A 197 9.74 10.62 -17.23
N ALA A 198 10.58 11.22 -16.41
CA ALA A 198 10.38 12.57 -15.90
C ALA A 198 10.33 13.63 -17.05
N ALA A 199 11.16 13.46 -18.09
CA ALA A 199 11.13 14.33 -19.25
C ALA A 199 9.82 14.18 -20.06
N ILE A 200 9.33 12.94 -20.24
CA ILE A 200 8.05 12.68 -20.91
C ILE A 200 6.89 13.25 -20.10
N ASP A 201 6.85 13.01 -18.79
CA ASP A 201 5.82 13.52 -17.90
C ASP A 201 5.80 15.05 -17.86
N SER A 202 6.98 15.68 -17.84
CA SER A 202 7.12 17.14 -17.91
C SER A 202 6.61 17.72 -19.24
N ALA A 203 6.92 17.05 -20.36
CA ALA A 203 6.41 17.46 -21.67
C ALA A 203 4.88 17.31 -21.75
N THR A 204 4.34 16.20 -21.28
CA THR A 204 2.89 15.94 -21.23
C THR A 204 2.16 16.94 -20.32
N ALA A 205 2.75 17.26 -19.17
CA ALA A 205 2.22 18.27 -18.27
C ALA A 205 2.20 19.66 -18.94
N ALA A 206 3.28 20.05 -19.63
CA ALA A 206 3.34 21.31 -20.35
C ALA A 206 2.30 21.39 -21.48
N GLU A 207 2.10 20.32 -22.24
CA GLU A 207 1.07 20.21 -23.26
C GLU A 207 -0.34 20.36 -22.66
N THR A 208 -0.62 19.65 -21.57
CA THR A 208 -1.91 19.71 -20.85
C THR A 208 -2.21 21.15 -20.35
N VAL A 209 -1.19 21.82 -19.79
CA VAL A 209 -1.32 23.22 -19.34
C VAL A 209 -1.59 24.16 -20.53
N ALA A 210 -0.84 23.99 -21.62
CA ALA A 210 -1.02 24.79 -22.82
C ALA A 210 -2.45 24.63 -23.44
N ASP A 211 -2.92 23.38 -23.48
CA ASP A 211 -4.30 23.09 -23.96
C ASP A 211 -5.37 23.65 -23.01
N GLY A 212 -5.13 23.58 -21.70
CA GLY A 212 -5.97 24.22 -20.68
C GLY A 212 -6.06 25.74 -20.87
N ILE A 213 -4.92 26.41 -21.08
CA ILE A 213 -4.86 27.85 -21.33
C ILE A 213 -5.59 28.21 -22.65
N LYS A 214 -5.38 27.42 -23.70
CA LYS A 214 -6.07 27.62 -24.99
C LYS A 214 -7.58 27.51 -24.82
N ARG A 215 -8.07 26.44 -24.13
CA ARG A 215 -9.51 26.27 -23.85
C ARG A 215 -10.08 27.40 -23.01
N ALA A 216 -9.34 27.86 -22.00
CA ALA A 216 -9.76 28.98 -21.17
C ALA A 216 -9.91 30.27 -21.99
N LYS A 217 -8.94 30.60 -22.86
CA LYS A 217 -9.02 31.78 -23.76
C LYS A 217 -10.17 31.70 -24.76
N ILE A 218 -10.43 30.52 -25.32
CA ILE A 218 -11.57 30.30 -26.21
C ILE A 218 -12.88 30.58 -25.48
N LYS A 219 -13.04 29.97 -24.26
CA LYS A 219 -14.24 30.19 -23.44
C LYS A 219 -14.43 31.62 -23.00
N GLU A 220 -13.37 32.33 -22.68
CA GLU A 220 -13.39 33.76 -22.37
C GLU A 220 -13.85 34.59 -23.58
N ALA A 221 -13.29 34.31 -24.77
CA ALA A 221 -13.68 34.99 -25.99
C ALA A 221 -15.14 34.68 -26.39
N GLU A 222 -15.59 33.45 -26.26
CA GLU A 222 -16.99 33.06 -26.47
C GLU A 222 -17.92 33.77 -25.48
N GLY A 223 -17.57 33.82 -24.19
CA GLY A 223 -18.32 34.53 -23.16
C GLY A 223 -18.42 36.03 -23.44
N PHE A 224 -17.30 36.66 -23.86
CA PHE A 224 -17.29 38.08 -24.24
C PHE A 224 -18.16 38.36 -25.47
N LYS A 225 -18.09 37.50 -26.51
CA LYS A 225 -18.96 37.58 -27.69
C LYS A 225 -20.43 37.48 -27.29
N GLN A 226 -20.77 36.44 -26.47
CA GLN A 226 -22.16 36.23 -26.04
C GLN A 226 -22.69 37.40 -25.19
N SER A 227 -21.85 37.94 -24.31
CA SER A 227 -22.18 39.11 -23.49
C SER A 227 -22.49 40.32 -24.37
N LYS A 228 -21.66 40.61 -25.42
CA LYS A 228 -21.92 41.70 -26.35
C LYS A 228 -23.21 41.53 -27.16
N ILE A 229 -23.50 40.28 -27.58
CA ILE A 229 -24.73 39.98 -28.31
C ILE A 229 -25.96 40.24 -27.42
N LEU A 230 -25.94 39.68 -26.18
CA LEU A 230 -27.03 39.87 -25.23
C LEU A 230 -27.23 41.32 -24.83
N HIS A 231 -26.16 42.10 -24.67
CA HIS A 231 -26.27 43.57 -24.47
C HIS A 231 -26.92 44.26 -25.63
N ALA A 232 -26.47 43.99 -26.88
CA ALA A 232 -27.04 44.59 -28.05
C ALA A 232 -28.52 44.22 -28.30
N GLU A 233 -28.87 42.96 -28.04
CA GLU A 233 -30.26 42.48 -28.09
C GLU A 233 -31.12 43.16 -27.02
N GLY A 234 -30.60 43.27 -25.78
CA GLY A 234 -31.28 43.97 -24.69
C GLY A 234 -31.49 45.46 -24.98
N GLU A 235 -30.49 46.15 -25.55
CA GLU A 235 -30.60 47.53 -25.97
C GLU A 235 -31.62 47.71 -27.11
N ALA A 236 -31.59 46.78 -28.10
CA ALA A 236 -32.55 46.84 -29.21
C ALA A 236 -33.98 46.58 -28.70
N GLU A 237 -34.18 45.62 -27.80
CA GLU A 237 -35.50 45.39 -27.20
C GLU A 237 -35.98 46.61 -26.37
N ALA A 238 -35.06 47.18 -25.58
CA ALA A 238 -35.37 48.41 -24.81
C ALA A 238 -35.78 49.55 -25.68
N ILE A 239 -35.02 49.79 -26.78
CA ILE A 239 -35.38 50.87 -27.78
C ILE A 239 -36.75 50.56 -28.40
N LYS A 240 -37.04 49.31 -28.77
CA LYS A 240 -38.31 48.92 -29.34
C LYS A 240 -39.46 49.18 -28.36
N LEU A 241 -39.32 48.75 -27.11
CA LEU A 241 -40.33 48.97 -26.05
C LEU A 241 -40.55 50.49 -25.80
N VAL A 242 -39.47 51.29 -25.80
CA VAL A 242 -39.57 52.73 -25.65
C VAL A 242 -40.30 53.36 -26.85
N ASN A 243 -39.99 52.93 -28.08
CA ASN A 243 -40.72 53.42 -29.27
C ASN A 243 -42.19 53.04 -29.27
N GLU A 244 -42.53 51.77 -28.95
CA GLU A 244 -43.91 51.33 -28.85
C GLU A 244 -44.70 52.11 -27.78
N ALA A 245 -44.06 52.37 -26.62
CA ALA A 245 -44.62 53.15 -25.54
C ALA A 245 -44.79 54.69 -25.99
N ALA A 246 -43.78 55.19 -26.72
CA ALA A 246 -43.85 56.55 -27.25
C ALA A 246 -45.01 56.74 -28.30
N ASP A 247 -45.13 55.81 -29.23
CA ASP A 247 -46.21 55.83 -30.21
C ASP A 247 -47.61 55.75 -29.58
N LYS A 248 -47.72 54.99 -28.45
CA LYS A 248 -48.98 54.77 -27.77
C LYS A 248 -49.37 55.87 -26.79
N TYR A 249 -48.43 56.46 -26.10
CA TYR A 249 -48.69 57.33 -24.95
C TYR A 249 -48.10 58.74 -25.09
N PHE A 250 -47.19 58.95 -26.07
CA PHE A 250 -46.47 60.22 -26.22
C PHE A 250 -47.09 61.15 -27.30
N ILE A 251 -48.36 61.48 -27.06
CA ILE A 251 -49.13 62.29 -28.01
C ILE A 251 -49.47 63.65 -27.37
N GLY A 252 -49.35 64.76 -28.13
CA GLY A 252 -49.74 66.09 -27.74
C GLY A 252 -48.89 66.72 -26.61
N ASN A 253 -49.52 67.10 -25.51
CA ASN A 253 -48.87 67.81 -24.40
C ASN A 253 -47.73 66.97 -23.69
N ALA A 254 -47.73 65.68 -23.83
CA ALA A 254 -46.65 64.79 -23.27
C ALA A 254 -45.34 65.01 -24.00
N GLN A 255 -45.34 65.30 -25.29
CA GLN A 255 -44.15 65.66 -26.08
C GLN A 255 -43.55 67.01 -25.63
N LEU A 256 -44.38 67.96 -25.31
CA LEU A 256 -43.95 69.25 -24.83
C LEU A 256 -43.31 69.18 -23.45
N LEU A 257 -43.95 68.40 -22.53
CA LEU A 257 -43.44 68.13 -21.14
C LEU A 257 -42.06 67.49 -21.18
N ARG A 258 -41.86 66.51 -22.00
CA ARG A 258 -40.57 65.75 -22.07
C ARG A 258 -39.46 66.65 -22.73
N LYS A 259 -39.81 67.48 -23.65
CA LYS A 259 -38.87 68.48 -24.20
C LYS A 259 -38.47 69.51 -23.16
N LEU A 260 -39.37 69.90 -22.27
CA LEU A 260 -39.09 70.85 -21.17
C LEU A 260 -38.22 70.18 -20.08
N GLU A 261 -38.52 68.92 -19.67
CA GLU A 261 -37.70 68.18 -18.76
C GLU A 261 -36.28 67.95 -19.27
N ALA A 262 -36.13 67.58 -20.56
CA ALA A 262 -34.81 67.41 -21.16
C ALA A 262 -34.02 68.78 -21.23
N LEU A 263 -34.69 69.86 -21.38
CA LEU A 263 -34.11 71.18 -21.27
C LEU A 263 -33.71 71.54 -19.85
N GLU A 264 -34.55 71.21 -18.84
CA GLU A 264 -34.27 71.50 -17.45
C GLU A 264 -33.01 70.71 -16.97
N VAL A 265 -32.94 69.44 -17.34
CA VAL A 265 -31.77 68.58 -17.02
C VAL A 265 -30.52 69.10 -17.74
N SER A 266 -30.61 69.46 -19.00
CA SER A 266 -29.47 69.98 -19.77
C SER A 266 -29.01 71.39 -19.37
N LEU A 267 -29.90 72.18 -18.80
CA LEU A 267 -29.61 73.54 -18.28
C LEU A 267 -29.11 73.49 -16.80
N GLY A 268 -29.48 72.45 -16.03
CA GLY A 268 -29.09 72.35 -14.67
C GLY A 268 -27.56 72.13 -14.44
N ASP A 269 -26.90 71.47 -15.39
CA ASP A 269 -25.48 71.17 -15.32
C ASP A 269 -24.56 71.99 -16.23
N ASN A 270 -25.08 72.80 -17.18
CA ASN A 270 -24.28 73.53 -18.15
C ASN A 270 -24.61 75.01 -18.28
N THR A 271 -23.61 75.87 -18.13
CA THR A 271 -23.67 77.32 -18.20
C THR A 271 -23.73 77.90 -19.61
N LYS A 272 -23.60 77.12 -20.68
CA LYS A 272 -23.73 77.60 -22.08
C LYS A 272 -24.35 76.51 -22.96
N ILE A 273 -25.49 76.82 -23.51
CA ILE A 273 -26.15 76.05 -24.58
C ILE A 273 -26.10 76.83 -25.89
N VAL A 274 -25.48 76.26 -26.93
CA VAL A 274 -25.50 76.80 -28.29
C VAL A 274 -26.63 76.09 -29.05
N ILE A 275 -27.71 76.81 -29.27
CA ILE A 275 -28.87 76.31 -30.03
C ILE A 275 -28.81 76.88 -31.41
N PRO A 276 -28.80 76.05 -32.49
CA PRO A 276 -28.86 76.57 -33.88
C PRO A 276 -30.17 77.34 -34.13
N SER A 277 -30.02 78.48 -34.75
CA SER A 277 -31.13 79.41 -35.00
C SER A 277 -32.13 78.93 -36.07
N GLY A 278 -32.91 77.96 -35.77
CA GLY A 278 -33.87 77.35 -36.69
C GLY A 278 -34.60 76.17 -36.17
N THR A 279 -34.31 75.81 -34.91
CA THR A 279 -34.95 74.68 -34.24
C THR A 279 -36.24 75.11 -33.52
N GLU A 280 -37.23 74.28 -33.50
CA GLU A 280 -38.51 74.54 -32.79
C GLU A 280 -38.29 74.89 -31.29
N LEU A 281 -37.15 74.50 -30.73
CA LEU A 281 -36.75 74.83 -29.35
C LEU A 281 -36.51 76.29 -29.09
N VAL A 282 -35.99 77.05 -30.11
CA VAL A 282 -35.77 78.49 -30.00
C VAL A 282 -37.14 79.26 -29.99
N ASN A 283 -38.10 78.71 -30.72
CA ASN A 283 -39.45 79.32 -30.73
C ASN A 283 -40.17 79.11 -29.40
N ILE A 284 -40.04 77.91 -28.80
CA ILE A 284 -40.61 77.56 -27.49
C ILE A 284 -40.00 78.43 -26.37
N ILE A 285 -38.67 78.55 -26.34
CA ILE A 285 -37.98 79.41 -25.36
C ILE A 285 -38.32 80.90 -25.57
N GLY A 286 -38.44 81.32 -26.82
CA GLY A 286 -38.85 82.69 -27.18
C GLY A 286 -40.25 82.98 -26.69
N GLU A 287 -41.21 82.09 -26.89
CA GLU A 287 -42.58 82.24 -26.41
C GLU A 287 -42.69 82.24 -24.88
N MET A 288 -41.97 81.38 -24.21
CA MET A 288 -41.95 81.32 -22.72
C MET A 288 -41.25 82.51 -22.08
N ALA A 289 -40.23 83.08 -22.72
CA ALA A 289 -39.44 84.20 -22.21
C ALA A 289 -40.03 85.54 -22.62
N GLY A 290 -41.11 85.63 -23.39
CA GLY A 290 -41.71 86.83 -23.87
C GLY A 290 -40.82 87.64 -24.88
N ILE A 291 -39.84 86.94 -25.49
CA ILE A 291 -38.89 87.52 -26.42
C ILE A 291 -39.37 87.22 -27.85
N VAL A 292 -39.78 88.20 -28.60
CA VAL A 292 -40.20 88.08 -30.02
C VAL A 292 -38.93 87.75 -30.83
N PRO A 293 -38.90 86.64 -31.63
CA PRO A 293 -37.75 86.39 -32.50
C PRO A 293 -37.62 87.43 -33.57
N LEU A 294 -36.48 88.09 -33.68
CA LEU A 294 -36.15 88.98 -34.75
C LEU A 294 -36.08 88.24 -36.08
N ASN A 295 -37.15 88.40 -36.86
CA ASN A 295 -37.24 87.83 -38.19
C ASN A 295 -36.27 88.57 -39.14
N LYS A 296 -35.15 87.96 -39.45
CA LYS A 296 -34.19 88.43 -40.43
C LYS A 296 -34.79 88.20 -41.79
N LYS A 297 -35.31 89.28 -42.38
CA LYS A 297 -35.70 89.32 -43.82
C LYS A 297 -34.56 88.75 -44.66
N GLN A 298 -34.88 87.75 -45.44
CA GLN A 298 -34.06 87.28 -46.55
C GLN A 298 -33.76 88.45 -47.55
N LYS A 299 -32.52 88.50 -47.90
CA LYS A 299 -32.07 89.02 -49.22
C LYS A 299 -31.41 87.87 -49.96
#